data_50d5f01fd1733d6b3685bb236f95c379
#
_entry.id   50d5f01fd1733d6b3685bb236f95c379
#
_cell.length_a   1.000
_cell.length_b   1.000
_cell.length_c   1.000
_cell.angle_alpha   90.00
_cell.angle_beta   90.00
_cell.angle_gamma   90.00
#
_symmetry.space_group_name_H-M   'P 1'
#
loop_
_entity.id
_entity.type
_entity.pdbx_description
1 polymer ?
#
loop_
_entity_poly.entity_id
_entity_poly.type
_entity_poly.pdbx_seq_one_letter_code
_entity_poly.pdbx_strand_id
1 'polypeptide(L)'
;SAYNFSDQVVTEAVVHNASSSPDEIMLITNYTYDHQGRLLEEKLKMNDQPLVTTKAYEYNELGDLVNTYMHGSATGQNFNQNVKNKYNIRGWLRMINNPENLDHDLFGMDLRYESQTNTGTIGVTPKYNGNIAQMRWNSKSDTQRGYGFEYDKLNRLTTAIYGQGANLNSNQDWYKTTYDYDPNGNFTNLTRKKDNVLIDNLTYNYYGNDKSNRLFSVNDQGTIEGYVPATGNYTYDANANMTHDPSKLINVVYNHLNLPRQINFGPEDNIQYAYTATGTKLRKTVTTM
;
A
#
# COMPACT_ATOMS: atom_id res chain seq x y z
N SER A 1 -1.43 -25.49 -14.56
CA SER A 1 -2.10 -25.58 -13.25
C SER A 1 -3.07 -26.76 -13.24
N ALA A 2 -3.25 -27.42 -12.08
CA ALA A 2 -4.30 -28.41 -11.83
C ALA A 2 -5.33 -27.81 -10.85
N TYR A 3 -6.59 -28.27 -10.96
CA TYR A 3 -7.70 -27.72 -10.21
C TYR A 3 -8.46 -28.85 -9.48
N ASN A 4 -9.11 -28.52 -8.36
CA ASN A 4 -10.06 -29.42 -7.71
C ASN A 4 -11.46 -29.27 -8.33
N PHE A 5 -12.43 -30.00 -7.77
CA PHE A 5 -13.83 -29.98 -8.25
C PHE A 5 -14.49 -28.60 -8.11
N SER A 6 -14.00 -27.74 -7.23
CA SER A 6 -14.51 -26.38 -7.01
C SER A 6 -13.75 -25.31 -7.80
N ASP A 7 -13.03 -25.69 -8.87
CA ASP A 7 -12.20 -24.81 -9.72
C ASP A 7 -11.07 -24.07 -8.97
N GLN A 8 -10.66 -24.56 -7.80
CA GLN A 8 -9.53 -24.01 -7.08
C GLN A 8 -8.23 -24.66 -7.54
N VAL A 9 -7.17 -23.86 -7.71
CA VAL A 9 -5.85 -24.36 -8.07
C VAL A 9 -5.29 -25.21 -6.93
N VAL A 10 -5.00 -26.47 -7.18
CA VAL A 10 -4.35 -27.39 -6.20
C VAL A 10 -2.88 -27.58 -6.50
N THR A 11 -2.46 -27.38 -7.74
CA THR A 11 -1.05 -27.41 -8.14
C THR A 11 -0.82 -26.41 -9.25
N GLU A 12 0.24 -25.62 -9.11
CA GLU A 12 0.74 -24.72 -10.14
C GLU A 12 2.20 -25.04 -10.42
N ALA A 13 2.58 -25.09 -11.70
CA ALA A 13 3.97 -25.21 -12.12
C ALA A 13 4.35 -23.99 -12.96
N VAL A 14 5.45 -23.36 -12.59
CA VAL A 14 6.08 -22.25 -13.32
C VAL A 14 7.49 -22.65 -13.70
N VAL A 15 7.80 -22.51 -15.00
CA VAL A 15 9.14 -22.74 -15.51
C VAL A 15 9.74 -21.40 -15.87
N HIS A 16 10.91 -21.09 -15.33
CA HIS A 16 11.64 -19.87 -15.61
C HIS A 16 12.94 -20.21 -16.36
N ASN A 17 13.02 -19.71 -17.58
CA ASN A 17 14.21 -19.82 -18.43
C ASN A 17 14.79 -18.42 -18.64
N ALA A 18 15.95 -18.15 -18.05
CA ALA A 18 16.68 -16.92 -18.35
C ALA A 18 17.55 -17.14 -19.60
N SER A 19 17.46 -16.25 -20.58
CA SER A 19 18.25 -16.33 -21.83
C SER A 19 19.77 -16.31 -21.61
N SER A 20 20.22 -15.95 -20.41
CA SER A 20 21.64 -15.90 -20.00
C SER A 20 22.09 -17.09 -19.13
N SER A 21 21.19 -18.00 -18.76
CA SER A 21 21.51 -19.18 -17.95
C SER A 21 21.05 -20.46 -18.66
N PRO A 22 21.88 -21.50 -18.75
CA PRO A 22 21.46 -22.81 -19.27
C PRO A 22 20.54 -23.56 -18.31
N ASP A 23 20.39 -23.11 -17.06
CA ASP A 23 19.65 -23.83 -16.03
C ASP A 23 18.18 -23.36 -16.01
N GLU A 24 17.30 -24.29 -16.27
CA GLU A 24 15.87 -24.12 -16.10
C GLU A 24 15.49 -24.20 -14.61
N ILE A 25 14.73 -23.25 -14.12
CA ILE A 25 14.20 -23.28 -12.75
C ILE A 25 12.71 -23.66 -12.84
N MET A 26 12.35 -24.82 -12.31
CA MET A 26 10.98 -25.26 -12.17
C MET A 26 10.51 -25.04 -10.73
N LEU A 27 9.43 -24.27 -10.57
CA LEU A 27 8.74 -24.05 -9.30
C LEU A 27 7.38 -24.77 -9.35
N ILE A 28 7.15 -25.67 -8.40
CA ILE A 28 5.86 -26.35 -8.24
C ILE A 28 5.28 -25.91 -6.90
N THR A 29 4.11 -25.25 -6.93
CA THR A 29 3.38 -24.85 -5.73
C THR A 29 2.15 -25.72 -5.58
N ASN A 30 1.97 -26.34 -4.41
CA ASN A 30 0.80 -27.12 -4.03
C ASN A 30 -0.01 -26.34 -3.00
N TYR A 31 -1.33 -26.36 -3.16
CA TYR A 31 -2.30 -25.69 -2.31
C TYR A 31 -3.25 -26.70 -1.69
N THR A 32 -3.56 -26.53 -0.41
CA THR A 32 -4.60 -27.29 0.28
C THR A 32 -5.67 -26.36 0.83
N TYR A 33 -6.91 -26.83 0.83
CA TYR A 33 -8.06 -26.04 1.23
C TYR A 33 -8.89 -26.79 2.26
N ASP A 34 -9.63 -26.06 3.08
CA ASP A 34 -10.64 -26.64 3.95
C ASP A 34 -11.96 -26.92 3.20
N HIS A 35 -12.95 -27.46 3.91
CA HIS A 35 -14.27 -27.77 3.35
C HIS A 35 -15.09 -26.55 2.93
N GLN A 36 -14.71 -25.35 3.38
CA GLN A 36 -15.32 -24.07 2.98
C GLN A 36 -14.58 -23.42 1.80
N GLY A 37 -13.52 -24.04 1.31
CA GLY A 37 -12.71 -23.53 0.22
C GLY A 37 -11.67 -22.49 0.66
N ARG A 38 -11.37 -22.35 1.95
CA ARG A 38 -10.34 -21.44 2.43
C ARG A 38 -8.97 -22.12 2.35
N LEU A 39 -7.96 -21.37 1.93
CA LEU A 39 -6.60 -21.88 1.79
C LEU A 39 -6.00 -22.22 3.16
N LEU A 40 -5.52 -23.45 3.33
CA LEU A 40 -4.88 -23.92 4.56
C LEU A 40 -3.36 -23.94 4.47
N GLU A 41 -2.80 -24.30 3.30
CA GLU A 41 -1.37 -24.51 3.17
C GLU A 41 -0.89 -24.23 1.75
N GLU A 42 0.29 -23.63 1.65
CA GLU A 42 1.06 -23.50 0.42
C GLU A 42 2.39 -24.24 0.60
N LYS A 43 2.70 -25.17 -0.31
CA LYS A 43 3.96 -25.90 -0.33
C LYS A 43 4.69 -25.64 -1.64
N LEU A 44 5.97 -25.34 -1.57
CA LEU A 44 6.81 -25.06 -2.74
C LEU A 44 7.88 -26.15 -2.89
N LYS A 45 8.05 -26.59 -4.11
CA LYS A 45 9.19 -27.39 -4.56
C LYS A 45 9.93 -26.63 -5.66
N MET A 46 11.24 -26.53 -5.54
CA MET A 46 12.13 -25.94 -6.56
C MET A 46 13.03 -27.04 -7.12
N ASN A 47 12.90 -27.33 -8.42
CA ASN A 47 13.62 -28.41 -9.10
C ASN A 47 13.52 -29.73 -8.31
N ASP A 48 14.64 -30.36 -7.99
CA ASP A 48 14.71 -31.61 -7.22
C ASP A 48 14.80 -31.41 -5.70
N GLN A 49 14.67 -30.15 -5.22
CA GLN A 49 14.69 -29.88 -3.79
C GLN A 49 13.45 -30.45 -3.09
N PRO A 50 13.54 -30.75 -1.79
CA PRO A 50 12.38 -31.19 -1.02
C PRO A 50 11.22 -30.18 -1.06
N LEU A 51 9.99 -30.70 -1.05
CA LEU A 51 8.80 -29.89 -0.89
C LEU A 51 8.79 -29.27 0.52
N VAL A 52 8.65 -27.95 0.62
CA VAL A 52 8.64 -27.19 1.89
C VAL A 52 7.35 -26.42 2.04
N THR A 53 6.83 -26.33 3.26
CA THR A 53 5.65 -25.47 3.56
C THR A 53 6.12 -24.02 3.61
N THR A 54 5.72 -23.22 2.63
CA THR A 54 6.03 -21.79 2.58
C THR A 54 5.12 -20.99 3.46
N LYS A 55 3.82 -21.37 3.51
CA LYS A 55 2.82 -20.74 4.36
C LYS A 55 1.79 -21.75 4.83
N ALA A 56 1.25 -21.51 6.04
CA ALA A 56 0.05 -22.18 6.53
C ALA A 56 -0.88 -21.15 7.19
N TYR A 57 -2.18 -21.40 7.16
CA TYR A 57 -3.21 -20.45 7.54
C TYR A 57 -4.16 -21.07 8.56
N GLU A 58 -4.58 -20.28 9.54
CA GLU A 58 -5.56 -20.67 10.54
C GLU A 58 -6.67 -19.63 10.60
N TYR A 59 -7.91 -20.12 10.66
CA TYR A 59 -9.11 -19.29 10.68
C TYR A 59 -9.88 -19.50 11.98
N ASN A 60 -10.55 -18.46 12.46
CA ASN A 60 -11.48 -18.59 13.57
C ASN A 60 -12.84 -19.15 13.10
N GLU A 61 -13.76 -19.34 14.04
CA GLU A 61 -15.11 -19.87 13.77
C GLU A 61 -15.94 -18.92 12.86
N LEU A 62 -15.61 -17.63 12.82
CA LEU A 62 -16.26 -16.64 11.95
C LEU A 62 -15.68 -16.60 10.54
N GLY A 63 -14.57 -17.32 10.30
CA GLY A 63 -13.88 -17.36 9.02
C GLY A 63 -12.79 -16.31 8.86
N ASP A 64 -12.48 -15.53 9.89
CA ASP A 64 -11.39 -14.56 9.83
C ASP A 64 -10.03 -15.26 9.94
N LEU A 65 -9.05 -14.82 9.18
CA LEU A 65 -7.68 -15.32 9.20
C LEU A 65 -6.97 -14.84 10.48
N VAL A 66 -6.74 -15.75 11.43
CA VAL A 66 -6.15 -15.40 12.74
C VAL A 66 -4.66 -15.67 12.84
N ASN A 67 -4.13 -16.66 12.08
CA ASN A 67 -2.70 -16.92 12.03
C ASN A 67 -2.23 -17.16 10.59
N THR A 68 -1.08 -16.63 10.25
CA THR A 68 -0.32 -16.98 9.06
C THR A 68 1.07 -17.42 9.49
N TYR A 69 1.37 -18.68 9.31
CA TYR A 69 2.67 -19.28 9.59
C TYR A 69 3.53 -19.21 8.32
N MET A 70 4.78 -18.81 8.43
CA MET A 70 5.67 -18.56 7.29
C MET A 70 6.98 -19.32 7.42
N HIS A 71 7.44 -19.90 6.32
CA HIS A 71 8.69 -20.65 6.20
C HIS A 71 8.81 -21.78 7.21
N GLY A 72 7.94 -22.79 7.06
CA GLY A 72 8.00 -24.02 7.81
C GLY A 72 9.10 -24.96 7.34
N SER A 73 9.41 -25.96 8.16
CA SER A 73 10.27 -27.07 7.75
C SER A 73 9.58 -27.94 6.67
N ALA A 74 10.33 -28.86 6.07
CA ALA A 74 9.78 -29.83 5.12
C ALA A 74 8.63 -30.70 5.73
N THR A 75 8.61 -30.84 7.06
CA THR A 75 7.56 -31.55 7.80
C THR A 75 6.33 -30.70 8.11
N GLY A 76 6.32 -29.39 7.70
CA GLY A 76 5.23 -28.47 7.99
C GLY A 76 5.18 -28.00 9.46
N GLN A 77 6.26 -28.14 10.19
CA GLN A 77 6.42 -27.69 11.58
C GLN A 77 7.60 -26.72 11.70
N ASN A 78 7.74 -26.06 12.84
CA ASN A 78 8.82 -25.10 13.12
C ASN A 78 8.86 -23.94 12.13
N PHE A 79 7.81 -23.16 12.10
CA PHE A 79 7.74 -21.95 11.28
C PHE A 79 8.66 -20.86 11.83
N ASN A 80 9.34 -20.15 10.92
CA ASN A 80 10.24 -19.06 11.27
C ASN A 80 9.50 -17.81 11.78
N GLN A 81 8.28 -17.59 11.28
CA GLN A 81 7.42 -16.49 11.69
C GLN A 81 5.97 -16.95 11.81
N ASN A 82 5.27 -16.37 12.78
CA ASN A 82 3.82 -16.47 12.92
C ASN A 82 3.25 -15.04 12.96
N VAL A 83 2.42 -14.69 11.99
CA VAL A 83 1.70 -13.41 11.94
C VAL A 83 0.30 -13.65 12.52
N LYS A 84 0.04 -13.07 13.70
CA LYS A 84 -1.21 -13.22 14.46
C LYS A 84 -2.10 -12.01 14.23
N ASN A 85 -3.30 -12.21 13.74
CA ASN A 85 -4.30 -11.18 13.53
C ASN A 85 -5.37 -11.23 14.62
N LYS A 86 -5.81 -10.07 15.09
CA LYS A 86 -6.98 -9.93 15.97
C LYS A 86 -7.96 -8.95 15.37
N TYR A 87 -9.22 -9.26 15.48
CA TYR A 87 -10.32 -8.45 14.96
C TYR A 87 -11.20 -7.96 16.11
N ASN A 88 -11.91 -6.86 15.89
CA ASN A 88 -12.96 -6.44 16.80
C ASN A 88 -14.28 -7.15 16.46
N ILE A 89 -15.33 -6.88 17.25
CA ILE A 89 -16.66 -7.49 17.05
C ILE A 89 -17.34 -7.14 15.73
N ARG A 90 -16.79 -6.18 14.96
CA ARG A 90 -17.27 -5.77 13.63
C ARG A 90 -16.46 -6.40 12.50
N GLY A 91 -15.52 -7.31 12.82
CA GLY A 91 -14.61 -7.90 11.85
C GLY A 91 -13.50 -6.96 11.37
N TRP A 92 -13.30 -5.80 12.00
CA TRP A 92 -12.20 -4.90 11.62
C TRP A 92 -10.90 -5.37 12.24
N LEU A 93 -9.82 -5.38 11.45
CA LEU A 93 -8.48 -5.71 11.94
C LEU A 93 -8.10 -4.76 13.09
N ARG A 94 -7.80 -5.33 14.23
CA ARG A 94 -7.45 -4.60 15.45
C ARG A 94 -5.95 -4.68 15.74
N MET A 95 -5.31 -5.80 15.46
CA MET A 95 -3.92 -6.01 15.80
C MET A 95 -3.28 -7.03 14.87
N ILE A 96 -2.04 -6.76 14.48
CA ILE A 96 -1.11 -7.74 13.89
C ILE A 96 0.02 -7.90 14.88
N ASN A 97 0.24 -9.11 15.41
CA ASN A 97 1.17 -9.36 16.51
C ASN A 97 0.95 -8.37 17.68
N ASN A 98 1.86 -8.26 18.60
CA ASN A 98 1.75 -7.29 19.69
C ASN A 98 2.89 -6.26 19.61
N PRO A 99 2.62 -4.99 19.21
CA PRO A 99 3.68 -3.98 19.10
C PRO A 99 4.30 -3.58 20.45
N GLU A 100 3.65 -3.91 21.57
CA GLU A 100 4.17 -3.64 22.91
C GLU A 100 5.12 -4.74 23.41
N ASN A 101 4.98 -5.95 22.83
CA ASN A 101 5.85 -7.10 23.14
C ASN A 101 5.98 -7.99 21.89
N LEU A 102 7.01 -7.76 21.13
CA LEU A 102 7.26 -8.51 19.89
C LEU A 102 7.81 -9.93 20.13
N ASP A 103 8.49 -10.16 21.29
CA ASP A 103 9.16 -11.43 21.55
C ASP A 103 10.03 -11.88 20.37
N HIS A 104 9.59 -12.89 19.61
CA HIS A 104 10.24 -13.38 18.40
C HIS A 104 9.68 -12.77 17.12
N ASP A 105 8.58 -12.01 17.18
CA ASP A 105 7.96 -11.37 16.03
C ASP A 105 8.85 -10.22 15.52
N LEU A 106 8.94 -10.07 14.19
CA LEU A 106 9.73 -9.00 13.57
C LEU A 106 8.99 -7.65 13.55
N PHE A 107 7.67 -7.70 13.54
CA PHE A 107 6.79 -6.55 13.44
C PHE A 107 5.48 -6.78 14.18
N GLY A 108 4.95 -5.71 14.78
CA GLY A 108 3.62 -5.67 15.38
C GLY A 108 2.94 -4.34 15.11
N MET A 109 1.63 -4.35 14.97
CA MET A 109 0.80 -3.18 14.72
C MET A 109 -0.51 -3.27 15.50
N ASP A 110 -0.98 -2.14 16.04
CA ASP A 110 -2.25 -1.97 16.74
C ASP A 110 -3.05 -0.85 16.09
N LEU A 111 -4.26 -1.16 15.63
CA LEU A 111 -5.22 -0.23 15.04
C LEU A 111 -6.34 0.06 16.03
N ARG A 112 -6.52 1.31 16.38
CA ARG A 112 -7.50 1.76 17.36
C ARG A 112 -8.56 2.61 16.70
N TYR A 113 -9.79 2.27 16.94
CA TYR A 113 -10.98 2.93 16.38
C TYR A 113 -11.68 3.75 17.47
N GLU A 114 -12.38 3.08 18.36
CA GLU A 114 -13.18 3.66 19.44
C GLU A 114 -12.47 3.75 20.80
N SER A 115 -11.35 3.04 20.97
CA SER A 115 -10.64 3.04 22.25
C SER A 115 -9.55 4.10 22.30
N GLN A 116 -9.67 5.01 23.25
CA GLN A 116 -8.52 5.74 23.77
C GLN A 116 -7.91 4.88 24.90
N THR A 117 -6.89 4.10 24.62
CA THR A 117 -6.04 3.75 25.74
C THR A 117 -5.12 4.94 25.97
N ASN A 118 -5.38 5.57 27.09
CA ASN A 118 -4.53 6.56 27.69
C ASN A 118 -3.09 6.32 27.39
N THR A 119 -2.43 7.32 27.11
CA THR A 119 -1.03 7.49 27.25
C THR A 119 -0.42 7.94 25.96
N GLY A 120 -0.39 9.11 25.81
CA GLY A 120 0.36 9.76 24.80
C GLY A 120 -0.48 10.84 24.20
N THR A 121 0.11 11.92 24.14
CA THR A 121 -0.40 13.20 23.73
C THR A 121 -0.73 13.29 22.23
N ILE A 122 -0.76 12.19 21.50
CA ILE A 122 -1.47 12.16 20.23
C ILE A 122 -2.96 12.09 20.59
N GLY A 123 -3.53 13.26 20.93
CA GLY A 123 -4.96 13.39 21.21
C GLY A 123 -5.74 13.07 19.96
N VAL A 124 -6.41 11.94 19.96
CA VAL A 124 -7.29 11.54 18.85
C VAL A 124 -8.70 11.35 19.38
N THR A 125 -9.67 11.79 18.59
CA THR A 125 -11.07 11.56 18.87
C THR A 125 -11.45 10.14 18.47
N PRO A 126 -12.09 9.33 19.35
CA PRO A 126 -12.60 7.99 18.99
C PRO A 126 -13.49 8.04 17.76
N LYS A 127 -13.37 7.01 16.91
CA LYS A 127 -14.18 6.86 15.69
C LYS A 127 -14.99 5.56 15.76
N TYR A 128 -16.28 5.66 15.48
CA TYR A 128 -17.23 4.53 15.58
C TYR A 128 -17.74 4.07 14.21
N ASN A 129 -17.25 4.71 13.14
CA ASN A 129 -17.69 4.50 11.76
C ASN A 129 -16.72 3.65 10.93
N GLY A 130 -15.66 3.13 11.54
CA GLY A 130 -14.61 2.37 10.85
C GLY A 130 -13.36 3.18 10.51
N ASN A 131 -13.36 4.49 10.72
CA ASN A 131 -12.14 5.28 10.61
C ASN A 131 -11.17 4.90 11.74
N ILE A 132 -9.90 4.78 11.40
CA ILE A 132 -8.84 4.51 12.37
C ILE A 132 -8.55 5.81 13.12
N ALA A 133 -8.72 5.82 14.45
CA ALA A 133 -8.39 6.96 15.28
C ALA A 133 -6.88 7.02 15.56
N GLN A 134 -6.24 5.87 15.80
CA GLN A 134 -4.81 5.77 16.07
C GLN A 134 -4.24 4.48 15.50
N MET A 135 -3.03 4.55 14.97
CA MET A 135 -2.21 3.40 14.60
C MET A 135 -0.91 3.43 15.41
N ARG A 136 -0.52 2.27 15.94
CA ARG A 136 0.77 2.09 16.62
C ARG A 136 1.48 0.90 16.02
N TRP A 137 2.78 0.98 15.85
CA TRP A 137 3.58 -0.14 15.37
C TRP A 137 4.95 -0.16 16.02
N ASN A 138 5.54 -1.32 15.98
CA ASN A 138 6.92 -1.53 16.37
C ASN A 138 7.57 -2.58 15.46
N SER A 139 8.85 -2.46 15.22
CA SER A 139 9.69 -3.45 14.59
C SER A 139 10.79 -3.86 15.54
N LYS A 140 11.30 -5.08 15.37
CA LYS A 140 12.34 -5.64 16.24
C LYS A 140 13.55 -4.69 16.28
N SER A 141 14.02 -4.39 17.49
CA SER A 141 15.17 -3.49 17.75
C SER A 141 14.92 -2.01 17.41
N ASP A 142 13.69 -1.59 17.29
CA ASP A 142 13.32 -0.19 17.02
C ASP A 142 12.48 0.40 18.17
N THR A 143 12.24 1.69 18.10
CA THR A 143 11.37 2.42 19.04
C THR A 143 9.94 2.37 18.55
N GLN A 144 8.98 2.15 19.43
CA GLN A 144 7.57 2.20 19.09
C GLN A 144 7.19 3.54 18.47
N ARG A 145 6.42 3.49 17.39
CA ARG A 145 5.93 4.63 16.62
C ARG A 145 4.43 4.57 16.47
N GLY A 146 3.82 5.69 16.12
CA GLY A 146 2.40 5.72 15.83
C GLY A 146 1.95 7.00 15.15
N TYR A 147 0.71 6.95 14.68
CA TYR A 147 -0.03 8.09 14.18
C TYR A 147 -1.38 8.20 14.87
N GLY A 148 -1.77 9.43 15.20
CA GLY A 148 -3.14 9.79 15.50
C GLY A 148 -3.77 10.49 14.29
N PHE A 149 -5.03 10.20 14.00
CA PHE A 149 -5.73 10.67 12.82
C PHE A 149 -6.96 11.50 13.18
N GLU A 150 -7.09 12.67 12.54
CA GLU A 150 -8.30 13.49 12.63
C GLU A 150 -8.98 13.58 11.27
N TYR A 151 -10.29 13.67 11.30
CA TYR A 151 -11.16 13.65 10.12
C TYR A 151 -12.17 14.78 10.17
N ASP A 152 -12.57 15.25 9.01
CA ASP A 152 -13.66 16.19 8.87
C ASP A 152 -15.04 15.51 9.00
N LYS A 153 -16.12 16.31 8.87
CA LYS A 153 -17.50 15.81 8.95
C LYS A 153 -17.90 14.87 7.81
N LEU A 154 -17.14 14.85 6.72
CA LEU A 154 -17.32 13.95 5.58
C LEU A 154 -16.40 12.71 5.68
N ASN A 155 -15.76 12.50 6.84
CA ASN A 155 -14.83 11.40 7.10
C ASN A 155 -13.56 11.42 6.22
N ARG A 156 -13.13 12.59 5.73
CA ARG A 156 -11.87 12.77 5.03
C ARG A 156 -10.77 13.09 6.04
N LEU A 157 -9.59 12.52 5.86
CA LEU A 157 -8.44 12.73 6.74
C LEU A 157 -7.98 14.19 6.67
N THR A 158 -7.95 14.89 7.80
CA THR A 158 -7.48 16.28 7.87
C THR A 158 -6.11 16.41 8.50
N THR A 159 -5.76 15.51 9.42
CA THR A 159 -4.47 15.55 10.11
C THR A 159 -4.01 14.15 10.48
N ALA A 160 -2.73 13.87 10.27
CA ALA A 160 -2.04 12.73 10.86
C ALA A 160 -0.88 13.25 11.71
N ILE A 161 -0.94 13.00 13.02
CA ILE A 161 0.05 13.43 14.00
C ILE A 161 0.92 12.23 14.35
N TYR A 162 2.22 12.31 14.05
CA TYR A 162 3.19 11.30 14.39
C TYR A 162 3.56 11.35 15.88
N GLY A 163 3.94 10.23 16.45
CA GLY A 163 4.54 10.15 17.77
C GLY A 163 5.45 8.94 17.89
N GLN A 164 6.40 9.04 18.82
CA GLN A 164 7.42 8.02 19.07
C GLN A 164 7.55 7.74 20.59
N GLY A 165 8.06 6.56 20.93
CA GLY A 165 8.19 6.08 22.30
C GLY A 165 6.95 5.35 22.81
N ALA A 166 7.03 4.71 23.97
CA ALA A 166 5.96 3.89 24.52
C ALA A 166 4.61 4.62 24.65
N ASN A 167 4.65 5.93 24.89
CA ASN A 167 3.47 6.79 25.02
C ASN A 167 3.22 7.66 23.79
N LEU A 168 3.97 7.51 22.72
CA LEU A 168 3.88 8.32 21.49
C LEU A 168 3.96 9.83 21.76
N ASN A 169 4.68 10.25 22.78
CA ASN A 169 4.77 11.64 23.24
C ASN A 169 6.07 12.35 22.83
N SER A 170 6.97 11.65 22.14
CA SER A 170 8.20 12.22 21.59
C SER A 170 8.04 12.46 20.09
N ASN A 171 8.74 13.47 19.59
CA ASN A 171 8.83 13.77 18.14
C ASN A 171 7.48 13.97 17.44
N GLN A 172 6.50 14.56 18.14
CA GLN A 172 5.12 14.66 17.65
C GLN A 172 4.93 15.44 16.37
N ASP A 173 5.76 16.43 16.11
CA ASP A 173 5.72 17.21 14.87
C ASP A 173 6.57 16.63 13.73
N TRP A 174 7.34 15.59 13.98
CA TRP A 174 8.26 15.05 12.99
C TRP A 174 7.44 14.50 11.80
N TYR A 175 6.95 13.81 11.37
CA TYR A 175 6.26 13.32 10.18
C TYR A 175 4.77 13.72 10.15
N LYS A 176 4.41 14.87 10.72
CA LYS A 176 3.04 15.37 10.67
C LYS A 176 2.62 15.70 9.24
N THR A 177 1.37 15.36 8.91
CA THR A 177 0.73 15.75 7.66
C THR A 177 -0.61 16.42 7.92
N THR A 178 -0.97 17.43 7.10
CA THR A 178 -2.29 18.06 7.13
C THR A 178 -2.89 18.14 5.74
N TYR A 179 -4.19 18.15 5.65
CA TYR A 179 -4.95 18.12 4.40
C TYR A 179 -6.17 19.03 4.49
N ASP A 180 -6.34 19.93 3.52
CA ASP A 180 -7.54 20.69 3.32
C ASP A 180 -8.20 20.33 1.99
N TYR A 181 -9.53 20.43 1.95
CA TYR A 181 -10.33 19.98 0.82
C TYR A 181 -11.35 21.02 0.40
N ASP A 182 -11.64 21.06 -0.88
CA ASP A 182 -12.81 21.72 -1.41
C ASP A 182 -14.10 20.89 -1.18
N PRO A 183 -15.30 21.44 -1.49
CA PRO A 183 -16.55 20.69 -1.40
C PRO A 183 -16.60 19.44 -2.30
N ASN A 184 -15.85 19.39 -3.40
CA ASN A 184 -15.79 18.26 -4.31
C ASN A 184 -14.86 17.14 -3.82
N GLY A 185 -14.07 17.40 -2.76
CA GLY A 185 -13.08 16.47 -2.23
C GLY A 185 -11.69 16.59 -2.84
N ASN A 186 -11.44 17.60 -3.67
CA ASN A 186 -10.11 17.90 -4.15
C ASN A 186 -9.25 18.51 -3.04
N PHE A 187 -7.95 18.23 -3.01
CA PHE A 187 -7.03 18.92 -2.10
C PHE A 187 -6.93 20.41 -2.47
N THR A 188 -7.06 21.28 -1.49
CA THR A 188 -6.72 22.70 -1.63
C THR A 188 -5.34 22.98 -1.07
N ASN A 189 -5.02 22.39 0.10
CA ASN A 189 -3.70 22.46 0.71
C ASN A 189 -3.27 21.10 1.24
N LEU A 190 -1.95 20.87 1.25
CA LEU A 190 -1.33 19.72 1.88
C LEU A 190 0.00 20.15 2.49
N THR A 191 0.24 19.80 3.75
CA THR A 191 1.57 19.96 4.34
C THR A 191 2.14 18.62 4.75
N ARG A 192 3.46 18.45 4.62
CA ARG A 192 4.20 17.29 5.16
C ARG A 192 5.47 17.75 5.83
N LYS A 193 5.77 17.12 6.96
CA LYS A 193 7.04 17.29 7.66
C LYS A 193 7.89 16.02 7.57
N LYS A 194 9.20 16.19 7.63
CA LYS A 194 10.21 15.15 7.84
C LYS A 194 11.17 15.66 8.89
N ASP A 195 11.36 14.91 9.97
CA ASP A 195 12.23 15.28 11.10
C ASP A 195 12.00 16.71 11.59
N ASN A 196 10.72 17.09 11.72
CA ASN A 196 10.22 18.42 12.07
C ASN A 196 10.49 19.54 11.04
N VAL A 197 11.09 19.24 9.90
CA VAL A 197 11.24 20.19 8.78
C VAL A 197 10.03 20.12 7.87
N LEU A 198 9.47 21.26 7.48
CA LEU A 198 8.37 21.33 6.52
C LEU A 198 8.92 21.06 5.12
N ILE A 199 8.74 19.84 4.61
CA ILE A 199 9.25 19.44 3.30
C ILE A 199 8.28 19.77 2.17
N ASP A 200 6.96 19.80 2.46
CA ASP A 200 5.93 20.23 1.53
C ASP A 200 4.98 21.23 2.19
N ASN A 201 4.64 22.28 1.46
CA ASN A 201 3.57 23.21 1.75
C ASN A 201 2.84 23.52 0.44
N LEU A 202 2.03 22.54 0.02
CA LEU A 202 1.44 22.50 -1.31
C LEU A 202 0.12 23.25 -1.34
N THR A 203 -0.04 24.09 -2.36
CA THR A 203 -1.32 24.72 -2.75
C THR A 203 -1.73 24.18 -4.11
N TYR A 204 -2.91 23.64 -4.21
CA TYR A 204 -3.48 23.06 -5.43
C TYR A 204 -4.44 24.03 -6.08
N ASN A 205 -4.23 24.35 -7.35
CA ASN A 205 -5.10 25.19 -8.15
C ASN A 205 -5.75 24.36 -9.25
N TYR A 206 -7.04 24.60 -9.50
CA TYR A 206 -7.83 23.84 -10.46
C TYR A 206 -8.30 24.70 -11.61
N TYR A 207 -8.62 24.09 -12.76
CA TYR A 207 -9.18 24.81 -13.90
C TYR A 207 -10.54 25.44 -13.55
N GLY A 208 -10.89 26.51 -14.26
CA GLY A 208 -12.16 27.20 -14.09
C GLY A 208 -12.26 27.98 -12.78
N ASN A 209 -11.16 28.54 -12.28
CA ASN A 209 -11.08 29.23 -10.99
C ASN A 209 -11.58 28.32 -9.85
N ASP A 210 -10.97 27.15 -9.75
CA ASP A 210 -11.23 26.12 -8.76
C ASP A 210 -12.65 25.53 -8.78
N LYS A 211 -13.35 25.63 -9.90
CA LYS A 211 -14.67 25.01 -10.10
C LYS A 211 -14.63 23.67 -10.84
N SER A 212 -13.43 23.22 -11.24
CA SER A 212 -13.19 21.96 -11.94
C SER A 212 -12.44 21.00 -11.03
N ASN A 213 -12.59 19.71 -11.27
CA ASN A 213 -11.75 18.67 -10.64
C ASN A 213 -10.44 18.42 -11.40
N ARG A 214 -10.18 19.17 -12.48
CA ARG A 214 -8.94 19.07 -13.23
C ARG A 214 -7.87 19.98 -12.62
N LEU A 215 -6.80 19.38 -12.11
CA LEU A 215 -5.68 20.09 -11.53
C LEU A 215 -5.01 20.98 -12.58
N PHE A 216 -4.80 22.25 -12.25
CA PHE A 216 -4.11 23.21 -13.10
C PHE A 216 -2.62 23.34 -12.75
N SER A 217 -2.32 23.56 -11.47
CA SER A 217 -0.95 23.68 -10.97
C SER A 217 -0.86 23.30 -9.50
N VAL A 218 0.33 22.93 -9.07
CA VAL A 218 0.69 22.76 -7.65
C VAL A 218 1.85 23.69 -7.36
N ASN A 219 1.68 24.53 -6.34
CA ASN A 219 2.75 25.38 -5.82
C ASN A 219 3.25 24.81 -4.51
N ASP A 220 4.55 24.78 -4.32
CA ASP A 220 5.18 24.36 -3.08
C ASP A 220 6.00 25.50 -2.48
N GLN A 221 5.85 25.72 -1.17
CA GLN A 221 6.64 26.61 -0.34
C GLN A 221 7.50 25.83 0.68
N GLY A 222 7.60 24.52 0.52
CA GLY A 222 8.44 23.64 1.32
C GLY A 222 9.90 23.62 0.85
N THR A 223 10.52 22.46 1.03
CA THR A 223 11.90 22.22 0.58
C THR A 223 11.91 21.31 -0.66
N ILE A 224 13.07 21.22 -1.33
CA ILE A 224 13.25 20.32 -2.49
C ILE A 224 13.24 18.83 -2.14
N GLU A 225 13.20 18.47 -0.86
CA GLU A 225 13.12 17.05 -0.43
C GLU A 225 11.74 16.41 -0.64
N GLY A 226 10.69 17.23 -0.72
CA GLY A 226 9.33 16.81 -0.93
C GLY A 226 8.92 16.83 -2.41
N TYR A 227 7.81 17.51 -2.69
CA TYR A 227 7.37 17.77 -4.05
C TYR A 227 8.36 18.70 -4.74
N VAL A 228 8.79 18.32 -5.93
CA VAL A 228 9.66 19.18 -6.74
C VAL A 228 8.77 20.11 -7.58
N PRO A 229 8.75 21.43 -7.28
CA PRO A 229 7.95 22.36 -8.07
C PRO A 229 8.43 22.38 -9.51
N ALA A 230 7.50 22.32 -10.44
CA ALA A 230 7.79 22.41 -11.86
C ALA A 230 7.26 23.71 -12.45
N THR A 231 7.93 24.23 -13.45
CA THR A 231 7.40 25.31 -14.28
C THR A 231 6.42 24.74 -15.29
N GLY A 232 5.17 25.19 -15.24
CA GLY A 232 4.14 24.77 -16.18
C GLY A 232 2.86 24.29 -15.50
N ASN A 233 1.90 23.93 -16.32
CA ASN A 233 0.58 23.52 -15.89
C ASN A 233 0.28 22.11 -16.35
N TYR A 234 -0.53 21.39 -15.59
CA TYR A 234 -1.12 20.14 -16.02
C TYR A 234 -2.04 20.39 -17.20
N THR A 235 -1.94 19.59 -18.24
CA THR A 235 -2.83 19.71 -19.42
C THR A 235 -3.62 18.41 -19.66
N TYR A 236 -4.73 18.54 -20.36
CA TYR A 236 -5.69 17.45 -20.57
C TYR A 236 -6.19 17.44 -22.00
N ASP A 237 -6.55 16.26 -22.49
CA ASP A 237 -7.28 16.13 -23.76
C ASP A 237 -8.79 16.43 -23.60
N ALA A 238 -9.54 16.30 -24.71
CA ALA A 238 -10.98 16.54 -24.71
C ALA A 238 -11.77 15.55 -23.85
N ASN A 239 -11.20 14.36 -23.56
CA ASN A 239 -11.78 13.34 -22.71
C ASN A 239 -11.40 13.51 -21.23
N ALA A 240 -10.72 14.60 -20.90
CA ALA A 240 -10.16 14.88 -19.57
C ALA A 240 -9.04 13.92 -19.12
N ASN A 241 -8.37 13.22 -20.01
CA ASN A 241 -7.17 12.47 -19.70
C ASN A 241 -5.98 13.46 -19.59
N MET A 242 -5.15 13.31 -18.58
CA MET A 242 -3.99 14.17 -18.35
C MET A 242 -2.91 13.91 -19.43
N THR A 243 -2.63 14.90 -20.25
CA THR A 243 -1.64 14.80 -21.34
C THR A 243 -0.25 15.29 -20.97
N HIS A 244 -0.14 16.15 -19.94
CA HIS A 244 1.14 16.63 -19.44
C HIS A 244 1.13 16.75 -17.92
N ASP A 245 2.18 16.20 -17.28
CA ASP A 245 2.50 16.38 -15.87
C ASP A 245 3.82 17.17 -15.77
N PRO A 246 3.76 18.43 -15.38
CA PRO A 246 4.95 19.26 -15.30
C PRO A 246 5.91 18.85 -14.18
N SER A 247 5.40 18.25 -13.09
CA SER A 247 6.23 17.84 -11.95
C SER A 247 7.12 16.63 -12.26
N LYS A 248 6.71 15.81 -13.21
CA LYS A 248 7.47 14.64 -13.67
C LYS A 248 8.10 14.85 -15.05
N LEU A 249 7.84 16.01 -15.67
CA LEU A 249 8.27 16.32 -17.03
C LEU A 249 7.85 15.26 -18.05
N ILE A 250 6.64 14.69 -17.88
CA ILE A 250 6.13 13.64 -18.76
C ILE A 250 5.01 14.14 -19.65
N ASN A 251 4.95 13.57 -20.86
CA ASN A 251 3.82 13.70 -21.79
C ASN A 251 3.19 12.34 -22.00
N VAL A 252 1.85 12.27 -21.94
CA VAL A 252 1.08 11.03 -22.06
C VAL A 252 0.22 11.10 -23.31
N VAL A 253 0.29 10.05 -24.14
CA VAL A 253 -0.56 9.85 -25.31
C VAL A 253 -1.51 8.68 -25.05
N TYR A 254 -2.78 8.89 -25.28
CA TYR A 254 -3.83 7.90 -25.05
C TYR A 254 -4.29 7.23 -26.34
N ASN A 255 -4.85 6.03 -26.23
CA ASN A 255 -5.55 5.36 -27.29
C ASN A 255 -7.06 5.69 -27.23
N HIS A 256 -7.85 5.14 -28.17
CA HIS A 256 -9.31 5.34 -28.25
C HIS A 256 -10.10 4.75 -27.08
N LEU A 257 -9.46 3.93 -26.22
CA LEU A 257 -10.03 3.40 -24.97
C LEU A 257 -9.68 4.27 -23.75
N ASN A 258 -9.08 5.45 -23.94
CA ASN A 258 -8.54 6.30 -22.88
C ASN A 258 -7.47 5.61 -22.01
N LEU A 259 -6.74 4.65 -22.59
CA LEU A 259 -5.61 4.00 -21.92
C LEU A 259 -4.30 4.61 -22.41
N PRO A 260 -3.30 4.86 -21.53
CA PRO A 260 -2.01 5.38 -21.93
C PRO A 260 -1.33 4.47 -22.96
N ARG A 261 -1.14 4.95 -24.18
CA ARG A 261 -0.42 4.24 -25.23
C ARG A 261 1.08 4.49 -25.15
N GLN A 262 1.46 5.70 -24.81
CA GLN A 262 2.87 6.12 -24.70
C GLN A 262 3.04 7.16 -23.61
N ILE A 263 4.13 7.06 -22.85
CA ILE A 263 4.57 8.04 -21.87
C ILE A 263 5.99 8.44 -22.24
N ASN A 264 6.22 9.73 -22.50
CA ASN A 264 7.52 10.28 -22.86
C ASN A 264 8.12 11.00 -21.65
N PHE A 265 9.39 10.74 -21.34
CA PHE A 265 10.16 11.34 -20.24
C PHE A 265 11.24 12.32 -20.74
N GLY A 266 11.19 12.71 -22.00
CA GLY A 266 12.18 13.53 -22.67
C GLY A 266 12.12 13.26 -24.17
N PRO A 267 13.15 13.66 -24.92
CA PRO A 267 13.13 13.48 -26.38
C PRO A 267 13.21 12.02 -26.82
N GLU A 268 13.84 11.14 -26.04
CA GLU A 268 14.15 9.77 -26.46
C GLU A 268 13.67 8.69 -25.51
N ASP A 269 13.58 8.99 -24.19
CA ASP A 269 13.10 8.04 -23.18
C ASP A 269 11.59 7.92 -23.21
N ASN A 270 11.09 6.70 -23.40
CA ASN A 270 9.64 6.47 -23.38
C ASN A 270 9.24 5.08 -22.93
N ILE A 271 7.99 4.97 -22.51
CA ILE A 271 7.31 3.71 -22.25
C ILE A 271 6.15 3.59 -23.24
N GLN A 272 6.06 2.46 -23.93
CA GLN A 272 4.96 2.14 -24.81
C GLN A 272 4.17 0.94 -24.28
N TYR A 273 2.86 0.98 -24.46
CA TYR A 273 1.95 -0.08 -24.08
C TYR A 273 1.14 -0.57 -25.30
N ALA A 274 0.99 -1.88 -25.39
CA ALA A 274 0.04 -2.52 -26.31
C ALA A 274 -1.09 -3.16 -25.52
N TYR A 275 -2.32 -3.03 -26.04
CA TYR A 275 -3.54 -3.54 -25.41
C TYR A 275 -4.35 -4.37 -26.39
N THR A 276 -5.18 -5.28 -25.88
CA THR A 276 -6.28 -5.89 -26.64
C THR A 276 -7.37 -4.84 -26.92
N ALA A 277 -8.33 -5.18 -27.79
CA ALA A 277 -9.52 -4.37 -28.02
C ALA A 277 -10.39 -4.17 -26.75
N THR A 278 -10.26 -5.06 -25.76
CA THR A 278 -10.97 -5.00 -24.47
C THR A 278 -10.19 -4.29 -23.37
N GLY A 279 -8.97 -3.76 -23.67
CA GLY A 279 -8.17 -2.99 -22.73
C GLY A 279 -7.19 -3.81 -21.88
N THR A 280 -7.06 -5.12 -22.10
CA THR A 280 -6.06 -5.93 -21.42
C THR A 280 -4.66 -5.58 -21.90
N LYS A 281 -3.74 -5.25 -21.00
CA LYS A 281 -2.35 -4.92 -21.36
C LYS A 281 -1.58 -6.17 -21.78
N LEU A 282 -1.08 -6.18 -23.01
CA LEU A 282 -0.32 -7.29 -23.59
C LEU A 282 1.20 -7.09 -23.48
N ARG A 283 1.66 -5.85 -23.62
CA ARG A 283 3.09 -5.56 -23.65
C ARG A 283 3.38 -4.18 -23.08
N LYS A 284 4.49 -4.09 -22.36
CA LYS A 284 5.18 -2.85 -21.96
C LYS A 284 6.57 -2.87 -22.61
N THR A 285 6.91 -1.84 -23.35
CA THR A 285 8.25 -1.62 -23.92
C THR A 285 8.83 -0.37 -23.29
N VAL A 286 10.03 -0.45 -22.73
CA VAL A 286 10.77 0.69 -22.17
C VAL A 286 11.94 0.96 -23.10
N THR A 287 12.07 2.20 -23.56
CA THR A 287 13.21 2.69 -24.33
C THR A 287 13.95 3.70 -23.49
N THR A 288 15.22 3.48 -23.25
CA THR A 288 16.16 4.40 -22.57
C THR A 288 17.40 4.52 -23.43
N MET A 289 17.96 5.70 -23.54
CA MET A 289 19.30 5.91 -24.14
C MET A 289 20.39 5.75 -23.11
#